data_ff601b2e793ea9ed0b4bc3e936e47f03
#
_entry.id   ff601b2e793ea9ed0b4bc3e936e47f03
#
_cell.length_a   1.000
_cell.length_b   1.000
_cell.length_c   1.000
_cell.angle_alpha   90.00
_cell.angle_beta   90.00
_cell.angle_gamma   90.00
#
_symmetry.space_group_name_H-M   'P 1'
#
loop_
_entity.id
_entity.type
_entity.pdbx_description
1 polymer ?
#
loop_
_entity_poly.entity_id
_entity_poly.type
_entity_poly.pdbx_seq_one_letter_code
_entity_poly.pdbx_strand_id
1 'polypeptide(L)'
;MSFLLDEDEALRNLFKDMVVTDQKSNTDDGPQRKVGVWFGQPDQEIRNQSYPYITIDMIDIAEAFDRAHRGKVNPGYYEDPDTITTGVNWDTDLHGKDMDFPVPVNIDYQITTYARQPRHDRQILAQLLYTKIPLRFAVLNVGPNTQLGTTRRLDVLDISKRDITEQGKRLFVNAITVRVSSEIAPSTFNKFYKVQELNVTGTTGSQVIGRGQFTAVEPITITAP
;
A
#
# COMPACT_ATOMS: atom_id res chain seq x y z
N MET A 1 -10.17 2.47 3.28
CA MET A 1 -9.12 1.58 2.77
C MET A 1 -9.08 0.36 3.65
N SER A 2 -9.13 -0.80 3.05
CA SER A 2 -9.08 -2.09 3.74
C SER A 2 -7.67 -2.64 3.56
N PHE A 3 -6.79 -2.38 4.54
CA PHE A 3 -5.42 -2.89 4.55
C PHE A 3 -5.41 -4.40 4.22
N LEU A 4 -4.46 -4.85 3.42
CA LEU A 4 -4.31 -6.17 2.81
C LEU A 4 -5.27 -6.45 1.64
N LEU A 5 -6.56 -6.20 1.76
CA LEU A 5 -7.51 -6.50 0.68
C LEU A 5 -7.30 -5.59 -0.54
N ASP A 6 -6.95 -4.34 -0.30
CA ASP A 6 -6.66 -3.38 -1.38
C ASP A 6 -5.37 -3.75 -2.11
N GLU A 7 -4.33 -4.23 -1.38
CA GLU A 7 -3.08 -4.74 -1.96
C GLU A 7 -3.30 -6.04 -2.75
N ASP A 8 -4.09 -6.95 -2.20
CA ASP A 8 -4.45 -8.20 -2.87
C ASP A 8 -5.21 -7.94 -4.17
N GLU A 9 -6.21 -7.06 -4.13
CA GLU A 9 -6.97 -6.69 -5.33
C GLU A 9 -6.06 -6.03 -6.38
N ALA A 10 -5.14 -5.17 -5.97
CA ALA A 10 -4.19 -4.52 -6.86
C ALA A 10 -3.27 -5.54 -7.53
N LEU A 11 -2.74 -6.53 -6.79
CA LEU A 11 -1.93 -7.60 -7.35
C LEU A 11 -2.73 -8.47 -8.32
N ARG A 12 -3.96 -8.83 -7.98
CA ARG A 12 -4.84 -9.57 -8.89
C ARG A 12 -5.10 -8.82 -10.18
N ASN A 13 -5.38 -7.53 -10.08
CA ASN A 13 -5.64 -6.67 -11.24
C ASN A 13 -4.39 -6.51 -12.12
N LEU A 14 -3.20 -6.52 -11.53
CA LEU A 14 -1.93 -6.45 -12.26
C LEU A 14 -1.76 -7.66 -13.21
N PHE A 15 -2.20 -8.87 -12.81
CA PHE A 15 -2.03 -10.10 -13.59
C PHE A 15 -3.25 -10.52 -14.41
N LYS A 16 -4.41 -9.93 -14.16
CA LYS A 16 -5.71 -10.32 -14.73
C LYS A 16 -5.76 -10.45 -16.26
N ASP A 17 -5.00 -9.60 -16.97
CA ASP A 17 -5.09 -9.50 -18.44
C ASP A 17 -3.95 -10.23 -19.16
N MET A 18 -3.29 -11.16 -18.50
CA MET A 18 -2.25 -11.95 -19.13
C MET A 18 -2.83 -13.00 -20.07
N VAL A 19 -2.25 -13.10 -21.26
CA VAL A 19 -2.63 -14.07 -22.29
C VAL A 19 -1.41 -14.79 -22.84
N VAL A 20 -1.59 -16.06 -23.19
CA VAL A 20 -0.58 -16.87 -23.88
C VAL A 20 -1.13 -17.36 -25.21
N THR A 21 -0.27 -17.65 -26.16
CA THR A 21 -0.64 -18.12 -27.48
C THR A 21 -0.18 -19.57 -27.71
N ASP A 22 -1.09 -20.42 -28.16
CA ASP A 22 -0.76 -21.73 -28.63
C ASP A 22 -0.15 -21.66 -30.04
N GLN A 23 0.89 -22.46 -30.30
CA GLN A 23 1.49 -22.50 -31.63
C GLN A 23 0.71 -23.48 -32.52
N LYS A 24 0.05 -22.94 -33.52
CA LYS A 24 -0.62 -23.77 -34.55
C LYS A 24 0.24 -23.98 -35.81
N SER A 25 1.17 -23.08 -36.09
CA SER A 25 2.05 -23.06 -37.24
C SER A 25 3.29 -22.21 -36.94
N ASN A 26 4.18 -22.01 -37.91
CA ASN A 26 5.34 -21.13 -37.78
C ASN A 26 4.97 -19.65 -37.60
N THR A 27 3.72 -19.31 -37.63
CA THR A 27 3.18 -17.94 -37.34
C THR A 27 2.69 -17.83 -35.90
N ASP A 28 2.85 -16.68 -35.28
CA ASP A 28 2.46 -16.41 -33.89
C ASP A 28 0.94 -16.31 -33.68
N ASP A 29 0.13 -16.49 -34.71
CA ASP A 29 -1.32 -16.33 -34.72
C ASP A 29 -2.09 -17.59 -34.25
N GLY A 30 -1.62 -18.23 -33.21
CA GLY A 30 -2.35 -19.32 -32.54
C GLY A 30 -3.50 -18.79 -31.67
N PRO A 31 -4.45 -19.67 -31.28
CA PRO A 31 -5.52 -19.28 -30.36
C PRO A 31 -4.96 -18.76 -29.06
N GLN A 32 -5.48 -17.62 -28.64
CA GLN A 32 -5.10 -16.99 -27.37
C GLN A 32 -5.83 -17.68 -26.21
N ARG A 33 -5.10 -17.90 -25.13
CA ARG A 33 -5.61 -18.42 -23.88
C ARG A 33 -5.31 -17.46 -22.73
N LYS A 34 -6.33 -17.12 -21.95
CA LYS A 34 -6.16 -16.32 -20.74
C LYS A 34 -5.45 -17.11 -19.66
N VAL A 35 -4.59 -16.45 -18.91
CA VAL A 35 -3.94 -17.00 -17.73
C VAL A 35 -4.88 -16.81 -16.54
N GLY A 36 -5.21 -17.90 -15.84
CA GLY A 36 -6.01 -17.84 -14.61
C GLY A 36 -5.20 -17.21 -13.47
N VAL A 37 -5.82 -16.40 -12.62
CA VAL A 37 -5.17 -15.81 -11.42
C VAL A 37 -5.99 -16.16 -10.20
N TRP A 38 -5.35 -16.78 -9.21
CA TRP A 38 -5.98 -17.29 -7.99
C TRP A 38 -5.19 -16.88 -6.76
N PHE A 39 -5.90 -16.65 -5.64
CA PHE A 39 -5.28 -16.60 -4.33
C PHE A 39 -5.25 -17.99 -3.73
N GLY A 40 -4.07 -18.41 -3.28
CA GLY A 40 -3.85 -19.77 -2.83
C GLY A 40 -3.92 -20.77 -4.00
N GLN A 41 -3.78 -22.04 -3.68
CA GLN A 41 -3.88 -23.10 -4.68
C GLN A 41 -5.35 -23.45 -4.95
N PRO A 42 -5.80 -23.35 -6.20
CA PRO A 42 -7.16 -23.77 -6.57
C PRO A 42 -7.32 -25.29 -6.40
N ASP A 43 -8.57 -25.73 -6.27
CA ASP A 43 -8.92 -27.12 -6.15
C ASP A 43 -8.36 -27.96 -7.31
N GLN A 44 -8.11 -29.25 -7.05
CA GLN A 44 -7.41 -30.13 -7.99
C GLN A 44 -8.13 -30.27 -9.33
N GLU A 45 -9.45 -30.24 -9.36
CA GLU A 45 -10.27 -30.29 -10.57
C GLU A 45 -10.09 -29.02 -11.42
N ILE A 46 -10.10 -27.85 -10.78
CA ILE A 46 -9.88 -26.55 -11.43
C ILE A 46 -8.47 -26.49 -12.01
N ARG A 47 -7.46 -26.97 -11.27
CA ARG A 47 -6.07 -27.01 -11.74
C ARG A 47 -5.92 -27.79 -13.05
N ASN A 48 -6.58 -28.90 -13.18
CA ASN A 48 -6.48 -29.74 -14.37
C ASN A 48 -7.04 -29.10 -15.65
N GLN A 49 -8.02 -28.22 -15.52
CA GLN A 49 -8.71 -27.58 -16.64
C GLN A 49 -8.16 -26.20 -16.97
N SER A 50 -7.46 -25.53 -16.04
CA SER A 50 -7.17 -24.09 -16.10
C SER A 50 -5.72 -23.73 -16.45
N TYR A 51 -4.89 -24.70 -16.91
CA TYR A 51 -3.53 -24.35 -17.34
C TYR A 51 -3.52 -23.43 -18.56
N PRO A 52 -2.67 -22.39 -18.58
CA PRO A 52 -1.77 -21.96 -17.52
C PRO A 52 -2.49 -21.09 -16.48
N TYR A 53 -1.95 -21.06 -15.26
CA TYR A 53 -2.48 -20.21 -14.19
C TYR A 53 -1.37 -19.69 -13.27
N ILE A 54 -1.69 -18.67 -12.50
CA ILE A 54 -0.84 -18.00 -11.50
C ILE A 54 -1.53 -18.10 -10.16
N THR A 55 -0.78 -18.42 -9.11
CA THR A 55 -1.22 -18.29 -7.71
C THR A 55 -0.50 -17.18 -7.03
N ILE A 56 -1.19 -16.49 -6.14
CA ILE A 56 -0.66 -15.42 -5.28
C ILE A 56 -0.85 -15.87 -3.85
N ASP A 57 0.24 -16.03 -3.13
CA ASP A 57 0.24 -16.44 -1.73
C ASP A 57 0.99 -15.37 -0.92
N MET A 58 0.37 -14.87 0.15
CA MET A 58 1.05 -14.00 1.10
C MET A 58 1.94 -14.86 2.02
N ILE A 59 3.23 -14.53 2.11
CA ILE A 59 4.21 -15.31 2.87
C ILE A 59 4.44 -14.69 4.24
N ASP A 60 4.65 -13.37 4.29
CA ASP A 60 5.07 -12.67 5.48
C ASP A 60 4.61 -11.21 5.49
N ILE A 61 4.45 -10.67 6.70
CA ILE A 61 4.21 -9.25 6.96
C ILE A 61 5.16 -8.82 8.06
N ALA A 62 6.03 -7.87 7.76
CA ALA A 62 7.00 -7.34 8.70
C ALA A 62 6.95 -5.82 8.77
N GLU A 63 7.13 -5.25 9.96
CA GLU A 63 7.30 -3.81 10.11
C GLU A 63 8.61 -3.34 9.48
N ALA A 64 8.55 -2.24 8.73
CA ALA A 64 9.71 -1.65 8.08
C ALA A 64 10.30 -0.54 8.97
N PHE A 65 11.12 -0.92 9.94
CA PHE A 65 11.74 0.00 10.91
C PHE A 65 12.61 1.09 10.27
N ASP A 66 13.18 0.81 9.12
CA ASP A 66 13.98 1.75 8.33
C ASP A 66 13.16 2.94 7.77
N ARG A 67 11.86 2.74 7.59
CA ARG A 67 10.91 3.75 7.12
C ARG A 67 10.01 4.30 8.22
N ALA A 68 10.13 3.79 9.44
CA ALA A 68 9.25 4.17 10.53
C ALA A 68 9.54 5.60 11.02
N HIS A 69 8.53 6.44 11.00
CA HIS A 69 8.56 7.76 11.60
C HIS A 69 7.84 7.73 12.94
N ARG A 70 8.43 8.39 13.94
CA ARG A 70 7.83 8.50 15.27
C ARG A 70 7.24 9.89 15.45
N GLY A 71 6.12 9.96 16.13
CA GLY A 71 5.46 11.21 16.47
C GLY A 71 4.07 11.32 15.87
N LYS A 72 3.60 12.55 15.81
CA LYS A 72 2.26 12.89 15.31
C LYS A 72 2.34 13.96 14.25
N VAL A 73 1.36 13.99 13.40
CA VAL A 73 1.26 14.95 12.32
C VAL A 73 -0.15 15.54 12.28
N ASN A 74 -0.23 16.79 11.88
CA ASN A 74 -1.51 17.39 11.53
C ASN A 74 -1.95 16.89 10.16
N PRO A 75 -3.16 16.31 10.02
CA PRO A 75 -3.66 15.80 8.73
C PRO A 75 -3.65 16.83 7.61
N GLY A 76 -3.77 18.12 7.90
CA GLY A 76 -3.70 19.18 6.92
C GLY A 76 -2.38 19.26 6.12
N TYR A 77 -1.33 18.56 6.56
CA TYR A 77 -0.08 18.45 5.80
C TYR A 77 -0.10 17.36 4.73
N TYR A 78 -1.05 16.42 4.81
CA TYR A 78 -1.18 15.31 3.85
C TYR A 78 -2.28 15.54 2.83
N GLU A 79 -3.14 16.50 3.07
CA GLU A 79 -4.15 16.90 2.11
C GLU A 79 -3.53 17.85 1.08
N ASP A 80 -4.07 17.83 -0.13
CA ASP A 80 -3.70 18.72 -1.21
C ASP A 80 -3.59 20.18 -0.71
N PRO A 81 -2.57 20.98 -1.09
CA PRO A 81 -2.45 22.38 -0.73
C PRO A 81 -3.74 23.18 -0.92
N ASP A 82 -4.57 22.82 -1.89
CA ASP A 82 -5.89 23.44 -2.10
C ASP A 82 -6.91 23.01 -1.04
N THR A 83 -6.77 21.86 -0.41
CA THR A 83 -7.62 21.36 0.68
C THR A 83 -7.16 21.87 2.05
N ILE A 84 -5.89 22.27 2.18
CA ILE A 84 -5.39 22.93 3.41
C ILE A 84 -6.16 24.22 3.69
N THR A 85 -6.61 24.92 2.65
CA THR A 85 -7.42 26.14 2.77
C THR A 85 -8.88 25.87 3.12
N THR A 86 -9.39 24.66 2.89
CA THR A 86 -10.80 24.30 3.11
C THR A 86 -11.03 23.31 4.24
N GLY A 87 -10.02 22.55 4.66
CA GLY A 87 -10.18 21.44 5.60
C GLY A 87 -10.10 21.78 7.07
N VAL A 88 -9.30 22.77 7.46
CA VAL A 88 -9.17 23.23 8.84
C VAL A 88 -9.08 24.74 8.85
N ASN A 89 -10.20 25.38 9.10
CA ASN A 89 -10.18 26.82 9.37
C ASN A 89 -9.59 27.04 10.78
N TRP A 90 -8.29 27.32 10.83
CA TRP A 90 -7.57 27.53 12.07
C TRP A 90 -8.13 28.69 12.89
N ASP A 91 -8.83 29.60 12.25
CA ASP A 91 -9.42 30.77 12.90
C ASP A 91 -10.77 30.49 13.56
N THR A 92 -11.52 29.48 13.07
CA THR A 92 -12.87 29.18 13.56
C THR A 92 -13.00 27.84 14.28
N ASP A 93 -12.10 26.89 14.06
CA ASP A 93 -12.14 25.59 14.72
C ASP A 93 -11.48 25.64 16.10
N LEU A 94 -12.28 25.39 17.13
CA LEU A 94 -11.83 25.32 18.53
C LEU A 94 -10.89 24.11 18.79
N HIS A 95 -10.86 23.16 17.87
CA HIS A 95 -10.13 21.90 18.04
C HIS A 95 -9.00 21.80 17.01
N GLY A 96 -7.83 21.44 17.49
CA GLY A 96 -6.77 20.87 16.65
C GLY A 96 -7.02 19.38 16.43
N LYS A 97 -6.52 18.86 15.32
CA LYS A 97 -6.53 17.42 15.02
C LYS A 97 -5.10 16.98 14.85
N ASP A 98 -4.73 15.88 15.46
CA ASP A 98 -3.48 15.18 15.21
C ASP A 98 -3.74 13.71 14.90
N MET A 99 -2.83 13.09 14.18
CA MET A 99 -2.83 11.66 13.94
C MET A 99 -1.42 11.11 14.09
N ASP A 100 -1.34 9.85 14.48
CA ASP A 100 -0.07 9.16 14.49
C ASP A 100 0.42 8.94 13.04
N PHE A 101 1.73 8.88 12.84
CA PHE A 101 2.27 8.52 11.54
C PHE A 101 1.82 7.12 11.13
N PRO A 102 1.58 6.89 9.83
CA PRO A 102 1.32 5.54 9.33
C PRO A 102 2.45 4.59 9.70
N VAL A 103 2.10 3.37 10.07
CA VAL A 103 3.09 2.33 10.34
C VAL A 103 3.51 1.68 9.02
N PRO A 104 4.77 1.84 8.60
CA PRO A 104 5.24 1.23 7.37
C PRO A 104 5.43 -0.28 7.56
N VAL A 105 4.93 -1.06 6.61
CA VAL A 105 5.03 -2.51 6.60
C VAL A 105 5.53 -3.01 5.25
N ASN A 106 6.28 -4.08 5.27
CA ASN A 106 6.66 -4.84 4.09
C ASN A 106 5.82 -6.11 4.05
N ILE A 107 5.15 -6.35 2.93
CA ILE A 107 4.34 -7.53 2.70
C ILE A 107 5.02 -8.35 1.62
N ASP A 108 5.41 -9.57 1.94
CA ASP A 108 6.06 -10.47 1.01
C ASP A 108 5.03 -11.45 0.43
N TYR A 109 4.93 -11.43 -0.90
CA TYR A 109 4.06 -12.33 -1.67
C TYR A 109 4.89 -13.29 -2.50
N GLN A 110 4.41 -14.52 -2.61
CA GLN A 110 4.91 -15.49 -3.55
C GLN A 110 3.95 -15.63 -4.74
N ILE A 111 4.43 -15.30 -5.92
CA ILE A 111 3.71 -15.42 -7.17
C ILE A 111 4.21 -16.68 -7.85
N THR A 112 3.37 -17.70 -7.92
CA THR A 112 3.76 -18.98 -8.54
C THR A 112 3.03 -19.18 -9.85
N THR A 113 3.77 -19.44 -10.91
CA THR A 113 3.22 -19.69 -12.23
C THR A 113 3.24 -21.19 -12.53
N TYR A 114 2.17 -21.69 -13.13
CA TYR A 114 2.02 -23.10 -13.51
C TYR A 114 1.68 -23.23 -14.98
N ALA A 115 2.53 -23.93 -15.74
CA ALA A 115 2.31 -24.16 -17.14
C ALA A 115 2.66 -25.61 -17.53
N ARG A 116 1.90 -26.19 -18.45
CA ARG A 116 2.20 -27.53 -18.99
C ARG A 116 3.03 -27.49 -20.28
N GLN A 117 3.04 -26.37 -20.97
CA GLN A 117 3.79 -26.17 -22.20
C GLN A 117 4.98 -25.21 -21.95
N PRO A 118 6.20 -25.56 -22.45
CA PRO A 118 7.38 -24.71 -22.29
C PRO A 118 7.19 -23.30 -22.90
N ARG A 119 6.41 -23.23 -24.00
CA ARG A 119 6.10 -21.95 -24.65
C ARG A 119 5.30 -21.03 -23.74
N HIS A 120 4.23 -21.56 -23.12
CA HIS A 120 3.41 -20.80 -22.17
C HIS A 120 4.22 -20.33 -20.96
N ASP A 121 5.07 -21.21 -20.42
CA ASP A 121 5.96 -20.87 -19.33
C ASP A 121 6.83 -19.66 -19.64
N ARG A 122 7.48 -19.67 -20.80
CA ARG A 122 8.35 -18.58 -21.24
C ARG A 122 7.59 -17.29 -21.54
N GLN A 123 6.40 -17.40 -22.15
CA GLN A 123 5.55 -16.24 -22.43
C GLN A 123 5.06 -15.57 -21.13
N ILE A 124 4.67 -16.37 -20.14
CA ILE A 124 4.25 -15.87 -18.83
C ILE A 124 5.42 -15.18 -18.13
N LEU A 125 6.58 -15.83 -18.05
CA LEU A 125 7.76 -15.23 -17.44
C LEU A 125 8.18 -13.93 -18.13
N ALA A 126 8.17 -13.90 -19.46
CA ALA A 126 8.52 -12.70 -20.22
C ALA A 126 7.53 -11.56 -19.92
N GLN A 127 6.22 -11.82 -19.90
CA GLN A 127 5.22 -10.82 -19.57
C GLN A 127 5.34 -10.35 -18.12
N LEU A 128 5.58 -11.27 -17.17
CA LEU A 128 5.76 -10.93 -15.77
C LEU A 128 6.97 -10.01 -15.59
N LEU A 129 8.15 -10.45 -16.01
CA LEU A 129 9.40 -9.74 -15.70
C LEU A 129 9.64 -8.49 -16.54
N TYR A 130 9.00 -8.38 -17.70
CA TYR A 130 9.17 -7.22 -18.57
C TYR A 130 8.09 -6.16 -18.38
N THR A 131 6.83 -6.59 -18.22
CA THR A 131 5.68 -5.66 -18.25
C THR A 131 5.01 -5.49 -16.91
N LYS A 132 4.79 -6.61 -16.18
CA LYS A 132 3.94 -6.59 -14.97
C LYS A 132 4.74 -6.31 -13.71
N ILE A 133 5.86 -6.99 -13.55
CA ILE A 133 6.76 -6.85 -12.40
C ILE A 133 8.18 -6.63 -12.93
N PRO A 134 8.48 -5.45 -13.49
CA PRO A 134 9.85 -5.19 -13.91
C PRO A 134 10.80 -5.33 -12.73
N LEU A 135 11.98 -5.93 -12.97
CA LEU A 135 12.99 -6.20 -11.94
C LEU A 135 13.46 -4.94 -11.20
N ARG A 136 13.25 -3.77 -11.79
CA ARG A 136 13.57 -2.49 -11.18
C ARG A 136 12.41 -1.52 -11.35
N PHE A 137 12.14 -0.75 -10.32
CA PHE A 137 11.11 0.30 -10.35
C PHE A 137 9.68 -0.22 -10.63
N ALA A 138 9.37 -1.41 -10.19
CA ALA A 138 8.01 -1.88 -10.24
C ALA A 138 7.14 -1.11 -9.24
N VAL A 139 5.91 -0.86 -9.65
CA VAL A 139 4.96 -0.03 -8.92
C VAL A 139 3.60 -0.75 -8.88
N LEU A 140 2.99 -0.76 -7.71
CA LEU A 140 1.65 -1.27 -7.49
C LEU A 140 0.71 -0.12 -7.12
N ASN A 141 -0.33 0.08 -7.91
CA ASN A 141 -1.37 1.07 -7.62
C ASN A 141 -2.45 0.41 -6.74
N VAL A 142 -2.56 0.88 -5.50
CA VAL A 142 -3.47 0.34 -4.48
C VAL A 142 -4.58 1.35 -4.19
N GLY A 143 -5.82 0.90 -4.19
CA GLY A 143 -6.99 1.69 -3.84
C GLY A 143 -8.10 1.67 -4.89
N PRO A 144 -9.31 2.10 -4.51
CA PRO A 144 -10.53 1.92 -5.33
C PRO A 144 -10.59 2.79 -6.59
N ASN A 145 -9.75 3.82 -6.69
CA ASN A 145 -9.70 4.71 -7.84
C ASN A 145 -8.28 5.14 -8.15
N THR A 146 -7.95 5.23 -9.43
CA THR A 146 -6.66 5.76 -9.92
C THR A 146 -6.37 7.20 -9.50
N GLN A 147 -7.37 7.96 -9.08
CA GLN A 147 -7.23 9.34 -8.58
C GLN A 147 -7.04 9.43 -7.06
N LEU A 148 -7.53 8.43 -6.31
CA LEU A 148 -7.42 8.35 -4.84
C LEU A 148 -6.53 7.19 -4.39
N GLY A 149 -6.01 6.42 -5.33
CA GLY A 149 -5.11 5.31 -5.05
C GLY A 149 -3.72 5.78 -4.63
N THR A 150 -3.12 5.01 -3.76
CA THR A 150 -1.72 5.21 -3.38
C THR A 150 -0.83 4.28 -4.20
N THR A 151 0.32 4.81 -4.59
CA THR A 151 1.33 4.05 -5.30
C THR A 151 2.26 3.37 -4.29
N ARG A 152 2.38 2.05 -4.38
CA ARG A 152 3.28 1.25 -3.54
C ARG A 152 4.46 0.76 -4.36
N ARG A 153 5.63 0.73 -3.74
CA ARG A 153 6.82 0.14 -4.35
C ARG A 153 6.70 -1.38 -4.33
N LEU A 154 7.04 -2.02 -5.44
CA LEU A 154 7.04 -3.46 -5.63
C LEU A 154 8.45 -3.90 -6.02
N ASP A 155 9.11 -4.67 -5.17
CA ASP A 155 10.48 -5.16 -5.40
C ASP A 155 10.46 -6.68 -5.60
N VAL A 156 11.20 -7.15 -6.60
CA VAL A 156 11.43 -8.58 -6.80
C VAL A 156 12.60 -9.01 -5.92
N LEU A 157 12.35 -9.93 -5.00
CA LEU A 157 13.36 -10.44 -4.07
C LEU A 157 14.07 -11.68 -4.62
N ASP A 158 13.31 -12.63 -5.17
CA ASP A 158 13.84 -13.90 -5.65
C ASP A 158 13.03 -14.43 -6.83
N ILE A 159 13.69 -15.19 -7.70
CA ILE A 159 13.07 -15.91 -8.81
C ILE A 159 13.61 -17.34 -8.80
N SER A 160 12.76 -18.27 -8.47
CA SER A 160 13.09 -19.70 -8.43
C SER A 160 12.32 -20.47 -9.49
N LYS A 161 13.02 -21.29 -10.24
CA LYS A 161 12.43 -22.16 -11.25
C LYS A 161 12.48 -23.61 -10.78
N ARG A 162 11.31 -24.28 -10.79
CA ARG A 162 11.18 -25.69 -10.44
C ARG A 162 10.34 -26.41 -11.47
N ASP A 163 10.91 -27.42 -12.11
CA ASP A 163 10.16 -28.31 -13.00
C ASP A 163 9.77 -29.54 -12.21
N ILE A 164 8.48 -29.86 -12.18
CA ILE A 164 7.92 -30.98 -11.41
C ILE A 164 7.25 -31.95 -12.39
N THR A 165 7.32 -33.24 -12.12
CA THR A 165 6.54 -34.24 -12.83
C THR A 165 5.34 -34.63 -11.99
N GLU A 166 4.14 -34.22 -12.40
CA GLU A 166 2.88 -34.54 -11.74
C GLU A 166 2.09 -35.52 -12.60
N GLN A 167 1.71 -36.65 -12.04
CA GLN A 167 0.93 -37.71 -12.73
C GLN A 167 1.51 -38.11 -14.12
N GLY A 168 2.83 -38.20 -14.22
CA GLY A 168 3.51 -38.54 -15.48
C GLY A 168 3.56 -37.40 -16.51
N LYS A 169 3.06 -36.20 -16.19
CA LYS A 169 3.11 -35.01 -17.05
C LYS A 169 4.06 -33.98 -16.48
N ARG A 170 4.89 -33.40 -17.34
CA ARG A 170 5.81 -32.34 -16.94
C ARG A 170 5.04 -31.04 -16.62
N LEU A 171 5.34 -30.45 -15.49
CA LEU A 171 4.79 -29.18 -15.03
C LEU A 171 5.93 -28.18 -14.84
N PHE A 172 5.84 -27.05 -15.51
CA PHE A 172 6.75 -25.93 -15.36
C PHE A 172 6.23 -25.03 -14.25
N VAL A 173 7.04 -24.83 -13.21
CA VAL A 173 6.70 -24.02 -12.05
C VAL A 173 7.77 -22.97 -11.85
N ASN A 174 7.37 -21.71 -11.78
CA ASN A 174 8.26 -20.64 -11.38
C ASN A 174 7.65 -19.93 -10.17
N ALA A 175 8.45 -19.73 -9.14
CA ALA A 175 8.08 -18.97 -7.96
C ALA A 175 8.87 -17.66 -7.96
N ILE A 176 8.16 -16.54 -7.90
CA ILE A 176 8.71 -15.20 -7.83
C ILE A 176 8.28 -14.62 -6.50
N THR A 177 9.25 -14.28 -5.67
CA THR A 177 8.98 -13.59 -4.40
C THR A 177 9.08 -12.10 -4.60
N VAL A 178 8.01 -11.40 -4.24
CA VAL A 178 7.93 -9.95 -4.37
C VAL A 178 7.62 -9.31 -3.03
N ARG A 179 8.15 -8.13 -2.78
CA ARG A 179 7.89 -7.31 -1.62
C ARG A 179 7.10 -6.08 -2.00
N VAL A 180 5.96 -5.90 -1.37
CA VAL A 180 5.14 -4.69 -1.45
C VAL A 180 5.44 -3.82 -0.24
N SER A 181 5.91 -2.60 -0.46
CA SER A 181 6.10 -1.62 0.60
C SER A 181 4.79 -0.90 0.86
N SER A 182 4.05 -1.30 1.89
CA SER A 182 2.76 -0.73 2.27
C SER A 182 2.83 0.06 3.58
N GLU A 183 1.71 0.62 3.99
CA GLU A 183 1.55 1.41 5.21
C GLU A 183 0.19 1.16 5.83
N ILE A 184 0.17 0.98 7.15
CA ILE A 184 -1.07 0.91 7.92
C ILE A 184 -1.39 2.34 8.37
N ALA A 185 -2.42 2.92 7.77
CA ALA A 185 -2.88 4.25 8.17
C ALA A 185 -3.62 4.19 9.52
N PRO A 186 -3.41 5.17 10.42
CA PRO A 186 -4.17 5.26 11.64
C PRO A 186 -5.65 5.49 11.32
N SER A 187 -6.54 4.82 12.07
CA SER A 187 -7.99 4.87 11.83
C SER A 187 -8.66 6.08 12.48
N THR A 188 -8.00 6.74 13.42
CA THR A 188 -8.59 7.79 14.24
C THR A 188 -7.70 9.02 14.33
N PHE A 189 -8.36 10.18 14.25
CA PHE A 189 -7.73 11.46 14.57
C PHE A 189 -7.93 11.77 16.05
N ASN A 190 -6.89 12.18 16.71
CA ASN A 190 -6.99 12.73 18.05
C ASN A 190 -7.40 14.21 17.95
N LYS A 191 -8.40 14.60 18.74
CA LYS A 191 -8.82 15.98 18.84
C LYS A 191 -8.23 16.57 20.11
N PHE A 192 -7.65 17.74 20.02
CA PHE A 192 -7.20 18.51 21.17
C PHE A 192 -7.73 19.92 21.09
N TYR A 193 -7.91 20.55 22.26
CA TYR A 193 -8.36 21.93 22.32
C TYR A 193 -7.23 22.89 22.00
N LYS A 194 -7.50 23.86 21.16
CA LYS A 194 -6.61 25.00 20.94
C LYS A 194 -6.86 26.06 21.99
N VAL A 195 -5.81 26.63 22.54
CA VAL A 195 -5.92 27.84 23.33
C VAL A 195 -6.05 29.01 22.35
N GLN A 196 -7.24 29.57 22.24
CA GLN A 196 -7.51 30.72 21.37
C GLN A 196 -7.18 32.03 22.06
N GLU A 197 -7.43 32.10 23.36
CA GLU A 197 -7.21 33.31 24.15
C GLU A 197 -6.68 32.93 25.54
N LEU A 198 -5.63 33.57 25.96
CA LEU A 198 -5.07 33.47 27.30
C LEU A 198 -5.17 34.82 28.00
N ASN A 199 -6.20 35.01 28.81
CA ASN A 199 -6.38 36.19 29.60
C ASN A 199 -5.70 36.03 30.97
N VAL A 200 -4.60 36.74 31.21
CA VAL A 200 -3.85 36.71 32.46
C VAL A 200 -4.24 37.90 33.33
N THR A 201 -5.02 37.65 34.38
CA THR A 201 -5.28 38.68 35.39
C THR A 201 -4.26 38.58 36.52
N GLY A 202 -3.37 39.55 36.60
CA GLY A 202 -2.55 39.74 37.78
C GLY A 202 -3.33 40.55 38.81
N THR A 203 -3.56 39.99 39.99
CA THR A 203 -3.93 40.79 41.16
C THR A 203 -2.71 41.64 41.57
N THR A 204 -2.89 42.93 41.63
CA THR A 204 -1.86 43.89 42.00
C THR A 204 -1.35 43.68 43.42
N GLY A 205 -0.32 42.87 43.54
CA GLY A 205 0.63 42.94 44.64
C GLY A 205 1.93 43.41 44.04
N SER A 206 2.43 44.53 44.46
CA SER A 206 3.64 45.13 43.94
C SER A 206 4.88 44.28 44.22
N GLN A 207 5.13 43.29 43.39
CA GLN A 207 6.44 42.70 43.28
C GLN A 207 6.75 42.41 41.81
N VAL A 208 7.67 43.15 41.27
CA VAL A 208 8.31 42.89 40.01
C VAL A 208 9.20 41.68 40.20
N ILE A 209 8.75 40.51 39.79
CA ILE A 209 9.58 39.32 39.67
C ILE A 209 9.84 39.10 38.19
N GLY A 210 11.04 39.49 37.73
CA GLY A 210 11.55 39.20 36.42
C GLY A 210 11.65 40.39 35.48
N ARG A 211 12.68 40.35 34.63
CA ARG A 211 12.94 41.30 33.54
C ARG A 211 11.95 41.11 32.38
N GLY A 212 10.72 41.54 32.57
CA GLY A 212 9.74 41.65 31.53
C GLY A 212 8.70 42.67 31.99
N GLN A 213 8.53 43.76 31.25
CA GLN A 213 7.42 44.68 31.48
C GLN A 213 6.15 43.95 31.03
N PHE A 214 5.39 43.43 31.97
CA PHE A 214 3.99 43.08 31.73
C PHE A 214 3.16 44.32 32.01
N THR A 215 2.77 45.00 30.96
CA THR A 215 1.81 46.11 31.01
C THR A 215 0.46 45.63 30.54
N ALA A 216 -0.16 44.70 31.23
CA ALA A 216 -1.59 44.48 31.05
C ALA A 216 -2.15 43.89 32.34
N VAL A 217 -2.99 44.62 32.95
CA VAL A 217 -3.77 44.23 34.11
C VAL A 217 -5.09 43.68 33.57
N GLU A 218 -5.06 42.48 33.07
CA GLU A 218 -6.30 41.77 32.72
C GLU A 218 -6.30 40.37 33.32
N PRO A 219 -7.46 39.87 33.78
CA PRO A 219 -7.54 38.58 34.40
C PRO A 219 -7.24 37.46 33.41
N ILE A 220 -6.37 36.51 33.79
CA ILE A 220 -6.24 35.27 33.04
C ILE A 220 -7.46 34.42 33.32
N THR A 221 -8.41 34.40 32.42
CA THR A 221 -9.49 33.44 32.43
C THR A 221 -9.14 32.35 31.43
N ILE A 222 -8.79 31.17 31.92
CA ILE A 222 -8.73 29.99 31.07
C ILE A 222 -10.15 29.52 30.90
N THR A 223 -10.81 29.91 29.84
CA THR A 223 -12.10 29.37 29.46
C THR A 223 -11.82 28.06 28.67
N ALA A 224 -12.02 26.93 29.33
CA ALA A 224 -12.19 25.67 28.58
C ALA A 224 -13.53 25.75 27.85
N PRO A 225 -13.59 25.32 26.60
CA PRO A 225 -14.82 25.29 25.83
C PRO A 225 -15.82 24.29 26.39
#